data_a3c1399ee46287787bdff2523769b00a
#
_entry.id   a3c1399ee46287787bdff2523769b00a
#
_cell.length_a   1.000
_cell.length_b   1.000
_cell.length_c   1.000
_cell.angle_alpha   90.00
_cell.angle_beta   90.00
_cell.angle_gamma   90.00
#
_symmetry.space_group_name_H-M   'P 1'
#
loop_
_entity.id
_entity.type
_entity.pdbx_description
1 polymer ?
#
loop_
_entity_poly.entity_id
_entity_poly.type
_entity_poly.pdbx_seq_one_letter_code
_entity_poly.pdbx_strand_id
1 'polypeptide(L)'
;MKKLLAAAVAAGLLVAYAAQAPKANAMDVIPGDPGGRTDLVVYHSDGHWTGSPNARDPRPALSLAKLYLGYYVLANGSPEEQGKVLRMIRASDDLLAVELDEKYPDAINDIAEDFELESTHSDGYWGKSVTSPYDLARFVTAILNDPVAEPLIRGMANHAPYAEDGFKQDFGTDQLDGAIGSKFGWADDLESAFGSVTFGPDWVAAAMSYGDVDEHTDDVHAWIDQAAKNPLSFGLSDATSESLTMPNGAAQMTIWMSDEVHWGIRTVDIF
;
A
#
# COMPACT_ATOMS: atom_id res chain seq x y z
N MET A 1 58.24 -1.44 52.29
CA MET A 1 56.94 -0.80 52.53
C MET A 1 56.49 -0.18 51.23
N LYS A 2 55.67 -0.87 50.47
CA LYS A 2 55.22 -0.43 49.13
C LYS A 2 53.73 0.00 49.27
N LYS A 3 53.47 1.27 49.00
CA LYS A 3 52.11 1.81 48.95
C LYS A 3 51.50 1.43 47.58
N LEU A 4 50.41 0.68 47.60
CA LEU A 4 49.58 0.41 46.44
C LEU A 4 48.59 1.60 46.30
N LEU A 5 48.68 2.31 45.16
CA LEU A 5 47.67 3.23 44.71
C LEU A 5 46.53 2.41 44.06
N ALA A 6 45.35 2.51 44.58
CA ALA A 6 44.11 2.03 43.95
C ALA A 6 43.63 3.08 42.93
N ALA A 7 43.70 2.74 41.66
CA ALA A 7 43.07 3.55 40.62
C ALA A 7 41.60 3.13 40.49
N ALA A 8 40.69 4.02 40.84
CA ALA A 8 39.27 3.86 40.63
C ALA A 8 38.95 4.11 39.15
N VAL A 9 38.59 3.06 38.42
CA VAL A 9 38.08 3.16 37.07
C VAL A 9 36.57 3.48 37.18
N ALA A 10 36.23 4.72 36.92
CA ALA A 10 34.83 5.13 36.74
C ALA A 10 34.35 4.64 35.39
N ALA A 11 33.67 3.49 35.35
CA ALA A 11 32.96 3.03 34.18
C ALA A 11 31.71 3.90 34.01
N GLY A 12 31.79 4.94 33.17
CA GLY A 12 30.65 5.70 32.73
C GLY A 12 29.75 4.81 31.86
N LEU A 13 28.58 4.45 32.36
CA LEU A 13 27.51 3.89 31.54
C LEU A 13 27.03 4.99 30.58
N LEU A 14 27.52 4.98 29.36
CA LEU A 14 26.88 5.65 28.22
C LEU A 14 25.63 4.85 27.90
N VAL A 15 24.49 5.22 28.47
CA VAL A 15 23.19 4.83 27.95
C VAL A 15 23.06 5.57 26.64
N ALA A 16 23.37 4.89 25.53
CA ALA A 16 23.00 5.34 24.20
C ALA A 16 21.46 5.31 24.14
N TYR A 17 20.82 6.43 24.38
CA TYR A 17 19.46 6.68 23.90
C TYR A 17 19.61 6.62 22.36
N ALA A 18 19.30 5.46 21.79
CA ALA A 18 18.92 5.40 20.38
C ALA A 18 17.64 6.23 20.31
N ALA A 19 17.78 7.52 20.00
CA ALA A 19 16.65 8.30 19.50
C ALA A 19 16.18 7.51 18.26
N GLN A 20 15.05 6.82 18.40
CA GLN A 20 14.37 6.30 17.23
C GLN A 20 14.13 7.53 16.37
N ALA A 21 14.77 7.56 15.21
CA ALA A 21 14.44 8.55 14.19
C ALA A 21 12.90 8.51 14.05
N PRO A 22 12.22 9.67 14.05
CA PRO A 22 10.80 9.66 13.80
C PRO A 22 10.58 8.82 12.54
N LYS A 23 9.73 7.80 12.63
CA LYS A 23 9.35 6.99 11.47
C LYS A 23 8.85 8.01 10.44
N ALA A 24 9.57 8.14 9.34
CA ALA A 24 9.11 8.97 8.24
C ALA A 24 7.79 8.36 7.77
N ASN A 25 6.74 9.18 7.82
CA ASN A 25 5.45 8.94 7.18
C ASN A 25 4.71 7.66 7.62
N ALA A 26 4.30 7.58 8.88
CA ALA A 26 3.27 6.61 9.25
C ALA A 26 1.94 7.07 8.64
N MET A 27 1.50 6.40 7.59
CA MET A 27 0.14 6.47 7.09
C MET A 27 -0.69 5.57 7.98
N ASP A 28 -1.72 6.09 8.63
CA ASP A 28 -2.55 5.34 9.57
C ASP A 28 -4.03 5.68 9.38
N VAL A 29 -4.91 4.73 9.71
CA VAL A 29 -6.34 5.04 9.82
C VAL A 29 -6.55 5.86 11.09
N ILE A 30 -7.25 6.98 10.96
CA ILE A 30 -7.62 7.86 12.07
C ILE A 30 -8.54 7.07 13.02
N PRO A 31 -8.24 7.04 14.34
CA PRO A 31 -9.10 6.34 15.29
C PRO A 31 -10.52 6.91 15.31
N GLY A 32 -11.51 6.05 15.07
CA GLY A 32 -12.92 6.43 15.03
C GLY A 32 -13.76 5.43 14.25
N ASP A 33 -15.00 5.79 14.01
CA ASP A 33 -15.94 5.01 13.20
C ASP A 33 -16.39 5.83 11.99
N PRO A 34 -16.04 5.41 10.75
CA PRO A 34 -16.50 6.06 9.54
C PRO A 34 -18.01 5.89 9.25
N GLY A 35 -18.77 5.39 10.22
CA GLY A 35 -20.25 5.31 10.14
C GLY A 35 -20.78 4.06 9.48
N GLY A 36 -19.98 3.00 9.35
CA GLY A 36 -20.39 1.68 8.82
C GLY A 36 -20.57 1.64 7.29
N ARG A 37 -20.50 2.78 6.60
CA ARG A 37 -20.51 2.82 5.14
C ARG A 37 -19.19 2.32 4.57
N THR A 38 -18.06 2.74 5.14
CA THR A 38 -16.71 2.46 4.66
C THR A 38 -15.88 1.78 5.72
N ASP A 39 -15.21 0.71 5.34
CA ASP A 39 -14.19 0.04 6.14
C ASP A 39 -12.82 0.25 5.51
N LEU A 40 -11.83 0.51 6.36
CA LEU A 40 -10.49 0.91 5.96
C LEU A 40 -9.42 0.16 6.78
N VAL A 41 -8.29 -0.10 6.14
CA VAL A 41 -7.07 -0.61 6.78
C VAL A 41 -5.86 0.04 6.14
N VAL A 42 -4.87 0.37 6.97
CA VAL A 42 -3.48 0.55 6.54
C VAL A 42 -2.63 -0.50 7.23
N TYR A 43 -1.92 -1.29 6.44
CA TYR A 43 -1.03 -2.36 6.89
C TYR A 43 0.42 -2.00 6.53
N HIS A 44 1.32 -2.04 7.51
CA HIS A 44 2.73 -1.67 7.34
C HIS A 44 3.61 -2.90 7.12
N SER A 45 4.74 -2.71 6.45
CA SER A 45 5.70 -3.76 6.15
C SER A 45 6.32 -4.43 7.38
N ASP A 46 6.25 -3.79 8.56
CA ASP A 46 6.70 -4.33 9.84
C ASP A 46 5.63 -5.18 10.56
N GLY A 47 4.45 -5.36 9.94
CA GLY A 47 3.32 -6.13 10.47
C GLY A 47 2.38 -5.33 11.38
N HIS A 48 2.69 -4.08 11.68
CA HIS A 48 1.74 -3.17 12.35
C HIS A 48 0.61 -2.81 11.38
N TRP A 49 -0.59 -2.59 11.89
CA TRP A 49 -1.71 -2.11 11.10
C TRP A 49 -2.68 -1.26 11.94
N THR A 50 -3.40 -0.39 11.26
CA THR A 50 -4.51 0.40 11.81
C THR A 50 -5.73 0.24 10.92
N GLY A 51 -6.93 0.37 11.49
CA GLY A 51 -8.16 0.17 10.71
C GLY A 51 -9.41 0.67 11.43
N SER A 52 -10.50 0.75 10.67
CA SER A 52 -11.83 1.00 11.22
C SER A 52 -12.29 -0.15 12.12
N PRO A 53 -13.29 0.05 13.01
CA PRO A 53 -13.78 -1.00 13.90
C PRO A 53 -14.20 -2.29 13.17
N ASN A 54 -14.74 -2.16 11.96
CA ASN A 54 -15.26 -3.27 11.13
C ASN A 54 -14.28 -3.67 10.01
N ALA A 55 -13.01 -3.34 10.12
CA ALA A 55 -12.00 -3.60 9.08
C ALA A 55 -11.85 -5.09 8.69
N ARG A 56 -12.37 -5.99 9.53
CA ARG A 56 -12.38 -7.46 9.28
C ARG A 56 -13.74 -7.99 8.83
N ASP A 57 -14.76 -7.13 8.75
CA ASP A 57 -16.08 -7.58 8.32
C ASP A 57 -16.09 -7.85 6.80
N PRO A 58 -16.73 -8.95 6.35
CA PRO A 58 -16.77 -9.28 4.94
C PRO A 58 -17.62 -8.30 4.15
N ARG A 59 -17.10 -7.89 3.00
CA ARG A 59 -17.76 -7.03 2.01
C ARG A 59 -17.65 -7.64 0.62
N PRO A 60 -18.49 -7.24 -0.36
CA PRO A 60 -18.32 -7.66 -1.75
C PRO A 60 -16.90 -7.37 -2.24
N ALA A 61 -16.17 -8.41 -2.66
CA ALA A 61 -14.80 -8.26 -3.12
C ALA A 61 -14.69 -7.50 -4.44
N LEU A 62 -15.75 -7.54 -5.25
CA LEU A 62 -15.75 -6.87 -6.55
C LEU A 62 -14.55 -7.34 -7.40
N SER A 63 -14.01 -6.49 -8.25
CA SER A 63 -12.81 -6.81 -9.03
C SER A 63 -11.52 -6.92 -8.21
N LEU A 64 -11.56 -6.72 -6.88
CA LEU A 64 -10.42 -7.01 -5.99
C LEU A 64 -10.20 -8.53 -5.85
N ALA A 65 -11.24 -9.35 -6.03
CA ALA A 65 -11.15 -10.82 -6.07
C ALA A 65 -10.16 -11.34 -7.14
N LYS A 66 -9.96 -10.56 -8.22
CA LYS A 66 -8.99 -10.89 -9.28
C LYS A 66 -7.54 -10.98 -8.78
N LEU A 67 -7.23 -10.37 -7.63
CA LEU A 67 -5.91 -10.49 -7.02
C LEU A 67 -5.68 -11.93 -6.51
N TYR A 68 -6.64 -12.51 -5.84
CA TYR A 68 -6.57 -13.90 -5.35
C TYR A 68 -6.54 -14.89 -6.50
N LEU A 69 -7.50 -14.77 -7.44
CA LEU A 69 -7.54 -15.59 -8.64
C LEU A 69 -6.23 -15.50 -9.45
N GLY A 70 -5.73 -14.28 -9.65
CA GLY A 70 -4.50 -14.03 -10.39
C GLY A 70 -3.27 -14.66 -9.74
N TYR A 71 -3.14 -14.55 -8.42
CA TYR A 71 -2.03 -15.18 -7.71
C TYR A 71 -2.08 -16.71 -7.79
N TYR A 72 -3.27 -17.30 -7.61
CA TYR A 72 -3.46 -18.73 -7.78
C TYR A 72 -3.01 -19.21 -9.16
N VAL A 73 -3.46 -18.51 -10.22
CA VAL A 73 -3.10 -18.83 -11.58
C VAL A 73 -1.59 -18.68 -11.85
N LEU A 74 -0.94 -17.69 -11.28
CA LEU A 74 0.52 -17.53 -11.37
C LEU A 74 1.27 -18.68 -10.70
N ALA A 75 0.74 -19.21 -9.59
CA ALA A 75 1.35 -20.32 -8.86
C ALA A 75 1.08 -21.69 -9.50
N ASN A 76 -0.11 -21.91 -10.08
CA ASN A 76 -0.61 -23.22 -10.46
C ASN A 76 -0.98 -23.37 -11.93
N GLY A 77 -1.18 -22.27 -12.66
CA GLY A 77 -1.64 -22.27 -14.04
C GLY A 77 -0.54 -22.60 -15.06
N SER A 78 -0.96 -22.89 -16.27
CA SER A 78 -0.05 -23.05 -17.40
C SER A 78 0.60 -21.71 -17.79
N PRO A 79 1.74 -21.70 -18.51
CA PRO A 79 2.37 -20.46 -18.98
C PRO A 79 1.45 -19.57 -19.81
N GLU A 80 0.49 -20.16 -20.56
CA GLU A 80 -0.51 -19.40 -21.32
C GLU A 80 -1.45 -18.63 -20.40
N GLU A 81 -1.92 -19.25 -19.33
CA GLU A 81 -2.83 -18.65 -18.35
C GLU A 81 -2.13 -17.62 -17.49
N GLN A 82 -0.92 -17.93 -17.01
CA GLN A 82 -0.07 -16.96 -16.32
C GLN A 82 0.14 -15.69 -17.15
N GLY A 83 0.28 -15.81 -18.46
CA GLY A 83 0.40 -14.68 -19.39
C GLY A 83 -0.84 -13.77 -19.44
N LYS A 84 -2.02 -14.25 -19.02
CA LYS A 84 -3.27 -13.47 -18.97
C LYS A 84 -3.38 -12.58 -17.72
N VAL A 85 -2.72 -12.96 -16.62
CA VAL A 85 -2.88 -12.30 -15.31
C VAL A 85 -2.51 -10.81 -15.36
N LEU A 86 -1.39 -10.46 -15.98
CA LEU A 86 -0.97 -9.06 -16.09
C LEU A 86 -2.08 -8.16 -16.69
N ARG A 87 -2.71 -8.61 -17.78
CA ARG A 87 -3.78 -7.86 -18.44
C ARG A 87 -5.04 -7.83 -17.56
N MET A 88 -5.43 -8.97 -16.98
CA MET A 88 -6.58 -9.06 -16.08
C MET A 88 -6.48 -8.07 -14.93
N ILE A 89 -5.32 -7.94 -14.31
CA ILE A 89 -5.11 -6.99 -13.21
C ILE A 89 -5.06 -5.55 -13.72
N ARG A 90 -4.26 -5.29 -14.76
CA ARG A 90 -4.00 -3.95 -15.28
C ARG A 90 -5.25 -3.26 -15.82
N ALA A 91 -6.07 -3.98 -16.58
CA ALA A 91 -7.27 -3.46 -17.23
C ALA A 91 -8.57 -3.88 -16.51
N SER A 92 -8.48 -4.58 -15.39
CA SER A 92 -9.63 -5.17 -14.70
C SER A 92 -10.52 -6.04 -15.63
N ASP A 93 -9.89 -6.81 -16.55
CA ASP A 93 -10.57 -7.54 -17.61
C ASP A 93 -11.44 -8.68 -17.04
N ASP A 94 -12.76 -8.52 -17.14
CA ASP A 94 -13.75 -9.47 -16.60
C ASP A 94 -13.81 -10.74 -17.43
N LEU A 95 -13.60 -10.67 -18.74
CA LEU A 95 -13.65 -11.85 -19.60
C LEU A 95 -12.49 -12.81 -19.27
N LEU A 96 -11.31 -12.26 -18.99
CA LEU A 96 -10.18 -13.07 -18.53
C LEU A 96 -10.43 -13.63 -17.13
N ALA A 97 -11.07 -12.87 -16.25
CA ALA A 97 -11.43 -13.38 -14.91
C ALA A 97 -12.42 -14.54 -14.99
N VAL A 98 -13.47 -14.43 -15.82
CA VAL A 98 -14.43 -15.53 -16.07
C VAL A 98 -13.73 -16.77 -16.60
N GLU A 99 -12.89 -16.62 -17.63
CA GLU A 99 -12.16 -17.74 -18.24
C GLU A 99 -11.29 -18.50 -17.24
N LEU A 100 -10.58 -17.77 -16.38
CA LEU A 100 -9.68 -18.34 -15.39
C LEU A 100 -10.45 -18.95 -14.19
N ASP A 101 -11.52 -18.31 -13.75
CA ASP A 101 -12.37 -18.77 -12.66
C ASP A 101 -13.13 -20.07 -13.03
N GLU A 102 -13.68 -20.15 -14.26
CA GLU A 102 -14.30 -21.38 -14.77
C GLU A 102 -13.34 -22.57 -14.76
N LYS A 103 -12.04 -22.32 -14.95
CA LYS A 103 -11.02 -23.35 -14.92
C LYS A 103 -10.52 -23.68 -13.52
N TYR A 104 -10.50 -22.70 -12.64
CA TYR A 104 -9.99 -22.78 -11.27
C TYR A 104 -11.03 -22.29 -10.26
N PRO A 105 -12.20 -22.96 -10.15
CA PRO A 105 -13.34 -22.47 -9.36
C PRO A 105 -13.06 -22.36 -7.87
N ASP A 106 -12.07 -23.10 -7.36
CA ASP A 106 -11.67 -23.08 -5.95
C ASP A 106 -10.51 -22.10 -5.66
N ALA A 107 -9.96 -21.42 -6.70
CA ALA A 107 -8.75 -20.63 -6.59
C ALA A 107 -8.79 -19.58 -5.46
N ILE A 108 -9.91 -18.86 -5.31
CA ILE A 108 -10.07 -17.83 -4.28
C ILE A 108 -10.10 -18.47 -2.88
N ASN A 109 -10.80 -19.59 -2.73
CA ASN A 109 -10.89 -20.32 -1.46
C ASN A 109 -9.54 -20.95 -1.07
N ASP A 110 -8.82 -21.53 -2.03
CA ASP A 110 -7.49 -22.10 -1.81
C ASP A 110 -6.51 -20.98 -1.34
N ILE A 111 -6.55 -19.79 -1.97
CA ILE A 111 -5.73 -18.66 -1.54
C ILE A 111 -6.16 -18.13 -0.17
N ALA A 112 -7.46 -18.12 0.12
CA ALA A 112 -7.96 -17.71 1.43
C ALA A 112 -7.46 -18.65 2.53
N GLU A 113 -7.41 -19.97 2.27
CA GLU A 113 -6.86 -20.97 3.19
C GLU A 113 -5.33 -20.81 3.34
N ASP A 114 -4.59 -20.76 2.22
CA ASP A 114 -3.12 -20.66 2.21
C ASP A 114 -2.60 -19.41 2.94
N PHE A 115 -3.30 -18.30 2.83
CA PHE A 115 -2.95 -17.03 3.47
C PHE A 115 -3.72 -16.77 4.77
N GLU A 116 -4.54 -17.71 5.25
CA GLU A 116 -5.36 -17.56 6.47
C GLU A 116 -6.22 -16.28 6.45
N LEU A 117 -6.95 -16.06 5.36
CA LEU A 117 -7.82 -14.89 5.16
C LEU A 117 -9.24 -15.23 5.66
N GLU A 118 -9.54 -14.84 6.90
CA GLU A 118 -10.72 -15.31 7.63
C GLU A 118 -12.06 -14.80 7.07
N SER A 119 -12.04 -13.67 6.37
CA SER A 119 -13.24 -13.00 5.80
C SER A 119 -13.31 -13.10 4.27
N THR A 120 -12.45 -13.94 3.67
CA THR A 120 -12.36 -14.07 2.21
C THR A 120 -12.89 -15.44 1.78
N HIS A 121 -13.90 -15.45 0.90
CA HIS A 121 -14.40 -16.68 0.28
C HIS A 121 -15.14 -16.41 -1.03
N SER A 122 -15.31 -17.48 -1.81
CA SER A 122 -16.11 -17.51 -3.04
C SER A 122 -17.11 -18.67 -3.00
N ASP A 123 -18.33 -18.40 -3.44
CA ASP A 123 -19.36 -19.42 -3.62
C ASP A 123 -19.39 -19.98 -5.07
N GLY A 124 -18.22 -20.00 -5.74
CA GLY A 124 -18.05 -20.61 -7.07
C GLY A 124 -18.20 -19.62 -8.24
N TYR A 125 -18.17 -18.32 -7.98
CA TYR A 125 -18.05 -17.28 -8.99
C TYR A 125 -17.29 -16.08 -8.45
N TRP A 126 -16.16 -15.72 -9.07
CA TRP A 126 -15.28 -14.65 -8.62
C TRP A 126 -16.00 -13.33 -8.32
N GLY A 127 -16.95 -12.93 -9.18
CA GLY A 127 -17.68 -11.66 -9.06
C GLY A 127 -18.66 -11.58 -7.88
N LYS A 128 -18.93 -12.72 -7.19
CA LYS A 128 -19.74 -12.80 -5.97
C LYS A 128 -18.93 -13.08 -4.72
N SER A 129 -17.60 -13.11 -4.85
CA SER A 129 -16.72 -13.32 -3.72
C SER A 129 -16.83 -12.18 -2.73
N VAL A 130 -16.50 -12.49 -1.48
CA VAL A 130 -16.36 -11.52 -0.39
C VAL A 130 -14.94 -11.52 0.14
N THR A 131 -14.55 -10.38 0.71
CA THR A 131 -13.28 -10.20 1.42
C THR A 131 -13.44 -9.06 2.43
N SER A 132 -12.42 -8.79 3.23
CA SER A 132 -12.38 -7.61 4.09
C SER A 132 -11.20 -6.70 3.72
N PRO A 133 -11.24 -5.40 4.06
CA PRO A 133 -10.06 -4.53 3.90
C PRO A 133 -8.82 -5.10 4.57
N TYR A 134 -8.98 -5.73 5.75
CA TYR A 134 -7.87 -6.34 6.47
C TYR A 134 -7.25 -7.52 5.71
N ASP A 135 -8.06 -8.48 5.25
CA ASP A 135 -7.58 -9.61 4.47
C ASP A 135 -6.89 -9.17 3.20
N LEU A 136 -7.49 -8.20 2.50
CA LEU A 136 -6.96 -7.66 1.26
C LEU A 136 -5.59 -6.98 1.44
N ALA A 137 -5.47 -6.10 2.44
CA ALA A 137 -4.21 -5.41 2.72
C ALA A 137 -3.13 -6.38 3.20
N ARG A 138 -3.48 -7.34 4.06
CA ARG A 138 -2.58 -8.40 4.52
C ARG A 138 -2.08 -9.27 3.37
N PHE A 139 -2.98 -9.69 2.48
CA PHE A 139 -2.63 -10.48 1.31
C PHE A 139 -1.68 -9.73 0.38
N VAL A 140 -2.03 -8.50 -0.01
CA VAL A 140 -1.16 -7.69 -0.88
C VAL A 140 0.21 -7.49 -0.24
N THR A 141 0.28 -7.18 1.07
CA THR A 141 1.56 -7.04 1.80
C THR A 141 2.40 -8.32 1.72
N ALA A 142 1.77 -9.49 1.88
CA ALA A 142 2.47 -10.77 1.85
C ALA A 142 3.11 -11.08 0.48
N ILE A 143 2.45 -10.67 -0.60
CA ILE A 143 2.89 -10.99 -1.98
C ILE A 143 3.79 -9.94 -2.61
N LEU A 144 3.99 -8.76 -1.99
CA LEU A 144 4.78 -7.65 -2.59
C LEU A 144 6.20 -8.07 -3.00
N ASN A 145 6.82 -8.97 -2.24
CA ASN A 145 8.19 -9.43 -2.48
C ASN A 145 8.23 -10.89 -2.98
N ASP A 146 7.09 -11.48 -3.32
CA ASP A 146 7.04 -12.83 -3.87
C ASP A 146 7.32 -12.79 -5.39
N PRO A 147 8.36 -13.48 -5.88
CA PRO A 147 8.66 -13.55 -7.31
C PRO A 147 7.50 -14.11 -8.16
N VAL A 148 6.64 -14.99 -7.58
CA VAL A 148 5.46 -15.52 -8.25
C VAL A 148 4.46 -14.41 -8.56
N ALA A 149 4.30 -13.45 -7.66
CA ALA A 149 3.36 -12.33 -7.80
C ALA A 149 3.84 -11.22 -8.75
N GLU A 150 5.06 -11.27 -9.29
CA GLU A 150 5.64 -10.17 -10.09
C GLU A 150 4.69 -9.66 -11.19
N PRO A 151 4.04 -10.50 -12.02
CA PRO A 151 3.12 -10.00 -13.05
C PRO A 151 1.88 -9.30 -12.46
N LEU A 152 1.41 -9.74 -11.29
CA LEU A 152 0.27 -9.15 -10.59
C LEU A 152 0.64 -7.77 -10.02
N ILE A 153 1.75 -7.68 -9.29
CA ILE A 153 2.26 -6.43 -8.72
C ILE A 153 2.58 -5.41 -9.81
N ARG A 154 3.19 -5.86 -10.92
CA ARG A 154 3.43 -5.02 -12.10
C ARG A 154 2.12 -4.55 -12.74
N GLY A 155 1.07 -5.39 -12.74
CA GLY A 155 -0.27 -5.03 -13.21
C GLY A 155 -0.90 -3.93 -12.38
N MET A 156 -0.76 -3.97 -11.05
CA MET A 156 -1.17 -2.92 -10.13
C MET A 156 -0.37 -1.62 -10.34
N ALA A 157 0.96 -1.71 -10.41
CA ALA A 157 1.84 -0.54 -10.58
C ALA A 157 1.69 0.15 -11.95
N ASN A 158 1.13 -0.53 -12.94
CA ASN A 158 0.90 0.00 -14.28
C ASN A 158 -0.57 -0.16 -14.70
N HIS A 159 -1.51 -0.01 -13.76
CA HIS A 159 -2.92 -0.11 -14.08
C HIS A 159 -3.30 0.86 -15.23
N ALA A 160 -4.23 0.44 -16.06
CA ALA A 160 -4.67 1.28 -17.16
C ALA A 160 -5.52 2.46 -16.62
N PRO A 161 -5.46 3.65 -17.23
CA PRO A 161 -6.31 4.76 -16.80
C PRO A 161 -7.82 4.44 -16.84
N TYR A 162 -8.20 3.53 -17.71
CA TYR A 162 -9.56 3.00 -17.86
C TYR A 162 -9.53 1.48 -17.87
N ALA A 163 -10.49 0.87 -17.19
CA ALA A 163 -10.72 -0.56 -17.21
C ALA A 163 -11.27 -1.02 -18.58
N GLU A 164 -11.40 -2.33 -18.78
CA GLU A 164 -11.90 -2.90 -20.03
C GLU A 164 -13.36 -2.46 -20.32
N ASP A 165 -14.17 -2.25 -19.29
CA ASP A 165 -15.54 -1.74 -19.38
C ASP A 165 -15.63 -0.21 -19.56
N GLY A 166 -14.49 0.48 -19.57
CA GLY A 166 -14.40 1.94 -19.73
C GLY A 166 -14.48 2.75 -18.44
N PHE A 167 -14.60 2.13 -17.25
CA PHE A 167 -14.60 2.85 -15.99
C PHE A 167 -13.19 3.37 -15.64
N LYS A 168 -13.11 4.56 -15.05
CA LYS A 168 -11.84 5.23 -14.71
C LYS A 168 -11.22 4.60 -13.45
N GLN A 169 -9.93 4.28 -13.53
CA GLN A 169 -9.17 3.66 -12.45
C GLN A 169 -8.24 4.67 -11.76
N ASP A 170 -8.80 5.62 -10.99
CA ASP A 170 -8.04 6.68 -10.31
C ASP A 170 -8.76 7.21 -9.06
N PHE A 171 -9.33 6.33 -8.24
CA PHE A 171 -10.13 6.68 -7.08
C PHE A 171 -9.67 5.99 -5.79
N GLY A 172 -10.23 6.42 -4.66
CA GLY A 172 -10.01 5.80 -3.37
C GLY A 172 -8.55 5.83 -2.94
N THR A 173 -8.00 4.68 -2.54
CA THR A 173 -6.64 4.57 -2.00
C THR A 173 -5.53 4.89 -3.01
N ASP A 174 -5.82 4.90 -4.32
CA ASP A 174 -4.87 5.34 -5.35
C ASP A 174 -4.48 6.82 -5.24
N GLN A 175 -5.35 7.62 -4.64
CA GLN A 175 -5.12 9.06 -4.45
C GLN A 175 -4.31 9.39 -3.17
N LEU A 176 -3.82 8.38 -2.46
CA LEU A 176 -2.97 8.58 -1.30
C LEU A 176 -1.53 8.94 -1.71
N ASP A 177 -0.90 9.82 -0.92
CA ASP A 177 0.47 10.27 -1.16
C ASP A 177 1.45 9.07 -1.16
N GLY A 178 2.22 8.93 -2.23
CA GLY A 178 3.19 7.84 -2.37
C GLY A 178 2.61 6.52 -2.87
N ALA A 179 1.40 6.51 -3.45
CA ALA A 179 0.85 5.37 -4.16
C ALA A 179 1.80 4.91 -5.28
N ILE A 180 2.07 3.60 -5.33
CA ILE A 180 2.93 2.98 -6.34
C ILE A 180 2.13 2.10 -7.28
N GLY A 181 1.13 1.39 -6.76
CA GLY A 181 0.29 0.54 -7.58
C GLY A 181 -1.01 0.16 -6.89
N SER A 182 -2.09 0.10 -7.68
CA SER A 182 -3.45 0.01 -7.20
C SER A 182 -4.28 -1.04 -7.93
N LYS A 183 -5.28 -1.58 -7.24
CA LYS A 183 -6.37 -2.34 -7.83
C LYS A 183 -7.70 -1.82 -7.31
N PHE A 184 -8.67 -1.79 -8.21
CA PHE A 184 -9.97 -1.19 -8.00
C PHE A 184 -11.08 -2.22 -8.20
N GLY A 185 -12.23 -1.95 -7.61
CA GLY A 185 -13.45 -2.71 -7.80
C GLY A 185 -14.68 -1.81 -7.63
N TRP A 186 -15.70 -2.08 -8.40
CA TRP A 186 -16.98 -1.37 -8.40
C TRP A 186 -18.13 -2.31 -8.72
N ALA A 187 -19.32 -1.98 -8.21
CA ALA A 187 -20.54 -2.71 -8.53
C ALA A 187 -21.04 -2.32 -9.93
N ASP A 188 -21.79 -3.21 -10.58
CA ASP A 188 -22.28 -3.03 -11.96
C ASP A 188 -23.21 -1.79 -12.10
N ASP A 189 -23.88 -1.39 -11.02
CA ASP A 189 -24.73 -0.21 -11.01
C ASP A 189 -23.98 1.12 -10.84
N LEU A 190 -22.69 1.07 -10.53
CA LEU A 190 -21.81 2.22 -10.29
C LEU A 190 -22.25 3.13 -9.13
N GLU A 191 -23.08 2.63 -8.22
CA GLU A 191 -23.69 3.38 -7.13
C GLU A 191 -23.65 2.66 -5.78
N SER A 192 -23.65 1.32 -5.77
CA SER A 192 -23.91 0.56 -4.55
C SER A 192 -22.66 0.16 -3.76
N ALA A 193 -21.54 -0.05 -4.42
CA ALA A 193 -20.29 -0.46 -3.75
C ALA A 193 -19.03 -0.17 -4.57
N PHE A 194 -18.00 0.29 -3.88
CA PHE A 194 -16.66 0.52 -4.39
C PHE A 194 -15.59 -0.06 -3.46
N GLY A 195 -14.45 -0.43 -4.03
CA GLY A 195 -13.30 -0.88 -3.27
C GLY A 195 -11.99 -0.53 -3.98
N SER A 196 -10.97 -0.27 -3.20
CA SER A 196 -9.62 -0.01 -3.70
C SER A 196 -8.58 -0.57 -2.75
N VAL A 197 -7.45 -1.03 -3.30
CA VAL A 197 -6.25 -1.40 -2.55
C VAL A 197 -5.04 -0.86 -3.26
N THR A 198 -4.17 -0.22 -2.50
CA THR A 198 -2.97 0.45 -3.01
C THR A 198 -1.78 0.11 -2.13
N PHE A 199 -0.65 -0.17 -2.74
CA PHE A 199 0.62 -0.28 -2.02
C PHE A 199 1.51 0.94 -2.28
N GLY A 200 2.19 1.37 -1.23
CA GLY A 200 3.25 2.38 -1.24
C GLY A 200 4.61 1.78 -0.86
N PRO A 201 5.60 2.62 -0.48
CA PRO A 201 6.95 2.15 -0.18
C PRO A 201 7.04 1.17 1.01
N ASP A 202 6.23 1.36 2.05
CA ASP A 202 6.24 0.62 3.31
C ASP A 202 4.84 0.36 3.90
N TRP A 203 3.80 0.59 3.10
CA TRP A 203 2.41 0.44 3.50
C TRP A 203 1.54 -0.15 2.39
N VAL A 204 0.44 -0.77 2.78
CA VAL A 204 -0.68 -1.16 1.93
C VAL A 204 -1.96 -0.61 2.55
N ALA A 205 -2.70 0.21 1.82
CA ALA A 205 -4.01 0.71 2.23
C ALA A 205 -5.12 0.01 1.45
N ALA A 206 -6.17 -0.41 2.13
CA ALA A 206 -7.37 -0.97 1.53
C ALA A 206 -8.61 -0.28 2.09
N ALA A 207 -9.55 0.00 1.22
CA ALA A 207 -10.85 0.57 1.55
C ALA A 207 -11.97 -0.11 0.78
N MET A 208 -13.11 -0.34 1.43
CA MET A 208 -14.30 -0.93 0.83
C MET A 208 -15.53 -0.19 1.36
N SER A 209 -16.34 0.34 0.44
CA SER A 209 -17.47 1.21 0.78
C SER A 209 -18.77 0.74 0.13
N TYR A 210 -19.88 0.96 0.82
CA TYR A 210 -21.18 1.07 0.18
C TYR A 210 -21.38 2.55 -0.21
N GLY A 211 -21.94 2.82 -1.40
CA GLY A 211 -22.07 4.14 -1.95
C GLY A 211 -21.34 4.31 -3.27
N ASP A 212 -21.27 5.53 -3.77
CA ASP A 212 -20.65 5.86 -5.05
C ASP A 212 -19.12 6.09 -4.96
N VAL A 213 -18.50 6.37 -6.10
CA VAL A 213 -17.03 6.54 -6.21
C VAL A 213 -16.52 7.78 -5.48
N ASP A 214 -17.31 8.86 -5.47
CA ASP A 214 -16.92 10.11 -4.80
C ASP A 214 -16.98 9.91 -3.29
N GLU A 215 -18.05 9.29 -2.78
CA GLU A 215 -18.20 8.92 -1.37
C GLU A 215 -17.07 7.99 -0.90
N HIS A 216 -16.68 6.99 -1.71
CA HIS A 216 -15.56 6.10 -1.42
C HIS A 216 -14.24 6.88 -1.30
N THR A 217 -13.98 7.79 -2.23
CA THR A 217 -12.74 8.58 -2.28
C THR A 217 -12.69 9.59 -1.13
N ASP A 218 -13.81 10.28 -0.86
CA ASP A 218 -13.91 11.23 0.24
C ASP A 218 -13.69 10.57 1.61
N ASP A 219 -14.23 9.37 1.82
CA ASP A 219 -14.01 8.60 3.05
C ASP A 219 -12.55 8.18 3.22
N VAL A 220 -11.88 7.75 2.15
CA VAL A 220 -10.44 7.45 2.19
C VAL A 220 -9.65 8.67 2.61
N HIS A 221 -9.91 9.83 2.02
CA HIS A 221 -9.22 11.08 2.36
C HIS A 221 -9.54 11.57 3.78
N ALA A 222 -10.77 11.34 4.25
CA ALA A 222 -11.21 11.78 5.58
C ALA A 222 -10.65 10.90 6.70
N TRP A 223 -10.44 9.62 6.46
CA TRP A 223 -10.13 8.63 7.49
C TRP A 223 -8.74 8.02 7.44
N ILE A 224 -7.96 8.27 6.38
CA ILE A 224 -6.54 7.90 6.35
C ILE A 224 -5.71 9.16 6.56
N ASP A 225 -5.00 9.20 7.70
CA ASP A 225 -4.07 10.28 8.00
C ASP A 225 -2.80 10.10 7.18
N GLN A 226 -2.53 11.05 6.31
CA GLN A 226 -1.32 11.14 5.52
C GLN A 226 -0.33 12.11 6.18
N ALA A 227 -0.50 12.36 7.48
CA ALA A 227 0.22 13.37 8.24
C ALA A 227 1.65 12.99 8.56
N ALA A 228 2.40 12.79 7.54
CA ALA A 228 3.76 13.24 7.61
C ALA A 228 4.08 13.91 6.28
N LYS A 229 3.29 14.85 5.92
CA LYS A 229 3.72 15.88 4.99
C LYS A 229 5.03 16.41 5.54
N ASN A 230 6.11 15.78 5.05
CA ASN A 230 7.47 16.27 5.07
C ASN A 230 7.84 17.11 6.32
N PRO A 231 8.57 16.58 7.32
CA PRO A 231 9.07 17.39 8.44
C PRO A 231 9.90 18.60 7.99
N LEU A 232 10.23 18.71 6.70
CA LEU A 232 10.89 19.85 6.08
C LEU A 232 9.90 20.94 5.59
N SER A 233 8.58 20.72 5.66
CA SER A 233 7.59 21.75 5.26
C SER A 233 7.23 22.71 6.39
N PHE A 234 7.85 22.62 7.56
CA PHE A 234 7.72 23.65 8.57
C PHE A 234 8.46 24.93 8.15
N GLY A 235 7.75 25.83 7.51
CA GLY A 235 8.12 27.26 7.47
C GLY A 235 8.94 27.73 6.29
N LEU A 236 8.96 27.04 5.15
CA LEU A 236 9.47 27.61 3.91
C LEU A 236 8.33 28.10 3.02
N SER A 237 7.65 29.15 3.46
CA SER A 237 7.07 30.09 2.53
C SER A 237 8.23 30.93 1.99
N ASP A 238 8.51 30.80 0.72
CA ASP A 238 9.53 31.46 -0.10
C ASP A 238 10.78 30.58 -0.32
N ALA A 239 10.87 30.09 -1.55
CA ALA A 239 11.99 29.30 -2.05
C ALA A 239 13.29 30.14 -2.04
N THR A 240 14.12 29.91 -1.03
CA THR A 240 15.51 30.31 -1.04
C THR A 240 16.38 29.08 -0.86
N SER A 241 17.34 28.90 -1.75
CA SER A 241 18.35 27.85 -1.64
C SER A 241 19.20 28.09 -0.39
N GLU A 242 19.14 27.21 0.61
CA GLU A 242 20.09 27.24 1.72
C GLU A 242 21.28 26.33 1.42
N SER A 243 22.48 26.87 1.55
CA SER A 243 23.71 26.10 1.50
C SER A 243 24.11 25.71 2.93
N LEU A 244 24.16 24.41 3.21
CA LEU A 244 24.72 23.88 4.45
C LEU A 244 26.21 23.62 4.28
N THR A 245 27.03 24.38 5.01
CA THR A 245 28.46 24.14 5.07
C THR A 245 28.78 23.24 6.25
N MET A 246 29.38 22.08 5.99
CA MET A 246 29.82 21.18 7.05
C MET A 246 31.06 21.72 7.77
N PRO A 247 31.23 21.52 9.11
CA PRO A 247 32.24 22.17 9.93
C PRO A 247 33.71 21.88 9.57
N ASN A 248 33.97 20.94 8.67
CA ASN A 248 35.32 20.51 8.28
C ASN A 248 35.65 20.73 6.80
N GLY A 249 34.86 21.49 6.06
CA GLY A 249 35.20 21.97 4.72
C GLY A 249 35.32 20.89 3.63
N ALA A 250 34.88 19.68 3.88
CA ALA A 250 35.15 18.54 2.99
C ALA A 250 34.05 18.24 1.95
N ALA A 251 32.84 18.81 2.08
CA ALA A 251 31.79 18.69 1.06
C ALA A 251 30.79 19.83 1.19
N GLN A 252 30.32 20.35 0.06
CA GLN A 252 29.18 21.26 -0.04
C GLN A 252 28.00 20.50 -0.63
N MET A 253 26.92 20.39 0.12
CA MET A 253 25.67 19.82 -0.38
C MET A 253 24.67 20.94 -0.66
N THR A 254 24.28 21.08 -1.90
CA THR A 254 23.24 22.05 -2.30
C THR A 254 21.97 21.27 -2.57
N ILE A 255 20.94 21.54 -1.78
CA ILE A 255 19.59 21.03 -2.01
C ILE A 255 18.81 22.13 -2.73
N TRP A 256 18.24 21.80 -3.87
CA TRP A 256 17.36 22.70 -4.59
C TRP A 256 16.04 22.03 -4.90
N MET A 257 14.97 22.80 -4.85
CA MET A 257 13.61 22.36 -5.21
C MET A 257 13.18 23.13 -6.45
N SER A 258 12.58 22.42 -7.41
CA SER A 258 11.88 23.05 -8.53
C SER A 258 10.38 22.82 -8.37
N ASP A 259 9.58 23.72 -8.90
CA ASP A 259 8.11 23.69 -8.83
C ASP A 259 7.45 22.49 -9.55
N GLU A 260 8.23 21.62 -10.15
CA GLU A 260 7.82 20.31 -10.64
C GLU A 260 8.56 19.23 -9.84
N VAL A 261 7.80 18.30 -9.26
CA VAL A 261 8.23 17.27 -8.29
C VAL A 261 9.37 16.39 -8.81
N HIS A 262 10.58 16.93 -8.83
CA HIS A 262 11.80 16.18 -9.11
C HIS A 262 12.84 16.46 -8.04
N TRP A 263 13.21 15.41 -7.30
CA TRP A 263 14.32 15.46 -6.35
C TRP A 263 15.64 15.15 -7.07
N GLY A 264 16.63 16.00 -6.88
CA GLY A 264 17.98 15.76 -7.38
C GLY A 264 19.02 16.01 -6.30
N ILE A 265 19.84 15.00 -6.01
CA ILE A 265 21.07 15.17 -5.20
C ILE A 265 22.25 15.23 -6.16
N ARG A 266 23.01 16.31 -6.14
CA ARG A 266 24.33 16.35 -6.77
C ARG A 266 25.42 16.48 -5.71
N THR A 267 26.33 15.53 -5.70
CA THR A 267 27.58 15.64 -4.98
C THR A 267 28.58 16.35 -5.90
N VAL A 268 29.15 17.45 -5.45
CA VAL A 268 30.22 18.12 -6.17
C VAL A 268 31.50 17.84 -5.38
N ASP A 269 32.37 17.03 -5.94
CA ASP A 269 33.74 16.86 -5.43
C ASP A 269 34.52 18.13 -5.76
N ILE A 270 35.03 18.78 -4.73
CA ILE A 270 35.97 19.89 -4.88
C ILE A 270 37.38 19.33 -4.64
N PHE A 271 38.21 19.39 -5.67
CA PHE A 271 39.62 19.13 -5.60
C PHE A 271 40.35 20.20 -4.82
#